data_e945134b97ea01fd9c5964f3df845d1c
#
_entry.id   e945134b97ea01fd9c5964f3df845d1c
#
_cell.length_a   1.000
_cell.length_b   1.000
_cell.length_c   1.000
_cell.angle_alpha   90.00
_cell.angle_beta   90.00
_cell.angle_gamma   90.00
#
_symmetry.space_group_name_H-M   'P 1'
#
loop_
_entity.id
_entity.type
_entity.pdbx_description
1 polymer ?
#
loop_
_entity_poly.entity_id
_entity_poly.type
_entity_poly.pdbx_seq_one_letter_code
_entity_poly.pdbx_strand_id
1 'polypeptide(L)'
;MKLKGASFTLLAITLTPAFAQLPEDLKRKFDEADRRIVRLPPAAFPELPHNVAGALQRRGCTVPQEAFTKKPHNVIRGEFAKSGQTDWAALCSVKGVSTILVFWNGSENNPAAIAPMEDRNFLQGITANEIGFSRGIAPVGKDFIMRHYDAYGGPKPPPIDHQGIDDAFIEKASVTWYFQGGKWLKLTGAD
;
A
#
# COMPACT_ATOMS: atom_id res chain seq x y z
N MET A 1 -32.61 44.71 35.44
CA MET A 1 -31.34 44.03 35.19
C MET A 1 -31.48 43.32 33.84
N LYS A 2 -30.88 43.87 32.75
CA LYS A 2 -31.01 43.34 31.40
C LYS A 2 -29.78 42.48 31.10
N LEU A 3 -29.95 41.17 30.92
CA LEU A 3 -28.90 40.26 30.41
C LEU A 3 -28.69 40.52 28.90
N LYS A 4 -27.46 40.88 28.54
CA LYS A 4 -27.03 40.93 27.14
C LYS A 4 -26.63 39.50 26.71
N GLY A 5 -27.35 38.93 25.76
CA GLY A 5 -26.99 37.67 25.12
C GLY A 5 -25.77 37.87 24.20
N ALA A 6 -24.70 37.12 24.46
CA ALA A 6 -23.55 37.05 23.58
C ALA A 6 -23.83 36.00 22.48
N SER A 7 -23.85 36.45 21.22
CA SER A 7 -24.00 35.60 20.04
C SER A 7 -22.62 35.01 19.69
N PHE A 8 -22.45 33.70 19.88
CA PHE A 8 -21.25 32.98 19.44
C PHE A 8 -21.42 32.58 17.96
N THR A 9 -20.66 33.21 17.08
CA THR A 9 -20.59 32.84 15.67
C THR A 9 -19.61 31.68 15.57
N LEU A 10 -20.12 30.47 15.26
CA LEU A 10 -19.28 29.32 14.94
C LEU A 10 -18.65 29.53 13.57
N LEU A 11 -17.33 29.69 13.53
CA LEU A 11 -16.54 29.72 12.30
C LEU A 11 -16.30 28.25 11.85
N ALA A 12 -17.00 27.81 10.82
CA ALA A 12 -16.79 26.50 10.21
C ALA A 12 -15.49 26.54 9.37
N ILE A 13 -14.41 25.91 9.87
CA ILE A 13 -13.17 25.73 9.11
C ILE A 13 -13.40 24.54 8.18
N THR A 14 -13.59 24.81 6.89
CA THR A 14 -13.61 23.77 5.84
C THR A 14 -12.18 23.37 5.52
N LEU A 15 -11.77 22.17 5.91
CA LEU A 15 -10.52 21.55 5.47
C LEU A 15 -10.68 21.17 3.98
N THR A 16 -10.10 21.95 3.09
CA THR A 16 -9.96 21.57 1.67
C THR A 16 -8.87 20.51 1.55
N PRO A 17 -9.07 19.43 0.76
CA PRO A 17 -8.05 18.41 0.55
C PRO A 17 -6.80 19.03 -0.11
N ALA A 18 -5.62 18.58 0.31
CA ALA A 18 -4.31 19.14 -0.09
C ALA A 18 -4.12 19.26 -1.63
N PHE A 19 -4.72 18.39 -2.42
CA PHE A 19 -4.71 18.45 -3.88
C PHE A 19 -5.48 19.65 -4.48
N ALA A 20 -6.45 20.21 -3.77
CA ALA A 20 -7.19 21.39 -4.24
C ALA A 20 -6.37 22.69 -4.19
N GLN A 21 -5.17 22.65 -3.58
CA GLN A 21 -4.28 23.81 -3.42
C GLN A 21 -3.06 23.77 -4.36
N LEU A 22 -2.92 22.72 -5.20
CA LEU A 22 -1.83 22.64 -6.16
C LEU A 22 -2.08 23.58 -7.35
N PRO A 23 -1.00 24.18 -7.95
CA PRO A 23 -1.09 24.88 -9.21
C PRO A 23 -1.73 24.02 -10.30
N GLU A 24 -2.57 24.59 -11.14
CA GLU A 24 -3.37 23.84 -12.14
C GLU A 24 -2.51 23.05 -13.13
N ASP A 25 -1.33 23.53 -13.49
CA ASP A 25 -0.37 22.82 -14.33
C ASP A 25 0.20 21.59 -13.63
N LEU A 26 0.48 21.69 -12.33
CA LEU A 26 0.97 20.55 -11.53
C LEU A 26 -0.14 19.52 -11.32
N LYS A 27 -1.36 19.95 -10.99
CA LYS A 27 -2.52 19.08 -10.89
C LYS A 27 -2.74 18.29 -12.18
N ARG A 28 -2.67 18.96 -13.34
CA ARG A 28 -2.79 18.30 -14.66
C ARG A 28 -1.70 17.24 -14.85
N LYS A 29 -0.46 17.50 -14.46
CA LYS A 29 0.64 16.52 -14.55
C LYS A 29 0.37 15.28 -13.70
N PHE A 30 -0.14 15.46 -12.47
CA PHE A 30 -0.53 14.33 -11.63
C PHE A 30 -1.72 13.55 -12.19
N ASP A 31 -2.73 14.22 -12.75
CA ASP A 31 -3.87 13.56 -13.40
C ASP A 31 -3.45 12.79 -14.66
N GLU A 32 -2.46 13.29 -15.41
CA GLU A 32 -1.87 12.57 -16.53
C GLU A 32 -1.05 11.36 -16.08
N ALA A 33 -0.26 11.50 -15.01
CA ALA A 33 0.53 10.42 -14.45
C ALA A 33 -0.36 9.29 -13.92
N ASP A 34 -1.47 9.62 -13.23
CA ASP A 34 -2.45 8.64 -12.73
C ASP A 34 -3.04 7.78 -13.88
N ARG A 35 -3.38 8.43 -15.01
CA ARG A 35 -3.85 7.71 -16.21
C ARG A 35 -2.80 6.82 -16.87
N ARG A 36 -1.51 7.13 -16.67
CA ARG A 36 -0.37 6.39 -17.25
C ARG A 36 0.17 5.29 -16.33
N ILE A 37 -0.35 5.12 -15.11
CA ILE A 37 0.09 4.03 -14.24
C ILE A 37 -0.03 2.71 -15.00
N VAL A 38 1.12 2.03 -15.16
CA VAL A 38 1.16 0.70 -15.77
C VAL A 38 0.50 -0.28 -14.82
N ARG A 39 -0.51 -1.00 -15.30
CA ARG A 39 -1.22 -2.02 -14.53
C ARG A 39 -1.23 -3.32 -15.32
N LEU A 40 -0.63 -4.37 -14.76
CA LEU A 40 -0.55 -5.67 -15.39
C LEU A 40 -1.74 -6.56 -14.97
N PRO A 41 -2.27 -7.40 -15.88
CA PRO A 41 -3.25 -8.41 -15.49
C PRO A 41 -2.59 -9.50 -14.63
N PRO A 42 -3.35 -10.22 -13.77
CA PRO A 42 -2.80 -11.33 -12.98
C PRO A 42 -2.08 -12.39 -13.81
N ALA A 43 -2.49 -12.60 -15.07
CA ALA A 43 -1.84 -13.53 -15.99
C ALA A 43 -0.40 -13.15 -16.40
N ALA A 44 0.03 -11.92 -16.13
CA ALA A 44 1.41 -11.50 -16.36
C ALA A 44 2.41 -12.03 -15.30
N PHE A 45 1.92 -12.74 -14.29
CA PHE A 45 2.69 -13.29 -13.17
C PHE A 45 2.61 -14.83 -13.19
N PRO A 46 3.45 -15.51 -14.01
CA PRO A 46 3.39 -16.95 -14.17
C PRO A 46 3.74 -17.75 -12.91
N GLU A 47 4.38 -17.11 -11.93
CA GLU A 47 4.69 -17.68 -10.62
C GLU A 47 3.46 -17.83 -9.71
N LEU A 48 2.38 -17.08 -9.96
CA LEU A 48 1.15 -17.19 -9.16
C LEU A 48 0.48 -18.55 -9.35
N PRO A 49 -0.01 -19.18 -8.26
CA PRO A 49 -0.90 -20.32 -8.38
C PRO A 49 -2.13 -19.98 -9.24
N HIS A 50 -2.56 -20.87 -10.11
CA HIS A 50 -3.66 -20.62 -11.05
C HIS A 50 -4.97 -20.21 -10.37
N ASN A 51 -5.28 -20.80 -9.22
CA ASN A 51 -6.45 -20.44 -8.41
C ASN A 51 -6.36 -19.01 -7.85
N VAL A 52 -5.15 -18.58 -7.40
CA VAL A 52 -4.91 -17.21 -6.91
C VAL A 52 -5.04 -16.21 -8.06
N ALA A 53 -4.40 -16.49 -9.20
CA ALA A 53 -4.52 -15.65 -10.41
C ALA A 53 -5.99 -15.52 -10.86
N GLY A 54 -6.74 -16.63 -10.89
CA GLY A 54 -8.16 -16.62 -11.18
C GLY A 54 -8.99 -15.82 -10.17
N ALA A 55 -8.65 -15.91 -8.88
CA ALA A 55 -9.33 -15.14 -7.84
C ALA A 55 -9.09 -13.64 -7.97
N LEU A 56 -7.88 -13.21 -8.33
CA LEU A 56 -7.55 -11.82 -8.63
C LEU A 56 -8.34 -11.34 -9.87
N GLN A 57 -8.36 -12.14 -10.93
CA GLN A 57 -9.08 -11.82 -12.17
C GLN A 57 -10.59 -11.66 -11.93
N ARG A 58 -11.22 -12.56 -11.18
CA ARG A 58 -12.65 -12.46 -10.85
C ARG A 58 -13.01 -11.21 -10.05
N ARG A 59 -12.06 -10.67 -9.28
CA ARG A 59 -12.20 -9.40 -8.56
C ARG A 59 -11.98 -8.17 -9.43
N GLY A 60 -11.59 -8.34 -10.69
CA GLY A 60 -11.23 -7.24 -11.58
C GLY A 60 -9.90 -6.58 -11.22
N CYS A 61 -9.02 -7.30 -10.50
CA CYS A 61 -7.72 -6.79 -10.11
C CYS A 61 -6.81 -6.56 -11.31
N THR A 62 -6.13 -5.44 -11.29
CA THR A 62 -4.89 -5.23 -12.03
C THR A 62 -3.77 -4.93 -11.01
N VAL A 63 -2.54 -5.27 -11.34
CA VAL A 63 -1.37 -5.08 -10.46
C VAL A 63 -0.61 -3.85 -10.93
N PRO A 64 -0.69 -2.72 -10.18
CA PRO A 64 0.03 -1.51 -10.56
C PRO A 64 1.53 -1.72 -10.38
N GLN A 65 2.31 -1.17 -11.33
CA GLN A 65 3.76 -1.33 -11.39
C GLN A 65 4.43 -0.01 -11.03
N GLU A 66 5.38 -0.06 -10.08
CA GLU A 66 6.18 1.11 -9.76
C GLU A 66 7.14 1.46 -10.90
N ALA A 67 7.55 2.73 -10.98
CA ALA A 67 8.29 3.25 -12.12
C ALA A 67 9.81 2.98 -12.07
N PHE A 68 10.35 2.45 -10.95
CA PHE A 68 11.79 2.26 -10.77
C PHE A 68 12.33 0.94 -11.33
N THR A 69 11.47 -0.06 -11.59
CA THR A 69 11.86 -1.33 -12.19
C THR A 69 11.05 -1.66 -13.44
N LYS A 70 11.68 -2.38 -14.38
CA LYS A 70 11.03 -2.85 -15.60
C LYS A 70 10.48 -4.26 -15.50
N LYS A 71 10.85 -5.00 -14.44
CA LYS A 71 10.36 -6.37 -14.24
C LYS A 71 8.99 -6.33 -13.58
N PRO A 72 8.05 -7.22 -13.95
CA PRO A 72 6.81 -7.37 -13.21
C PRO A 72 7.06 -7.56 -11.71
N HIS A 73 6.33 -6.83 -10.87
CA HIS A 73 6.47 -6.83 -9.42
C HIS A 73 5.11 -6.53 -8.75
N ASN A 74 5.09 -6.37 -7.42
CA ASN A 74 3.87 -6.20 -6.62
C ASN A 74 3.00 -7.47 -6.53
N VAL A 75 3.60 -8.61 -6.87
CA VAL A 75 3.16 -9.96 -6.49
C VAL A 75 4.33 -10.60 -5.76
N ILE A 76 4.10 -11.08 -4.55
CA ILE A 76 5.14 -11.60 -3.67
C ILE A 76 4.71 -12.92 -3.04
N ARG A 77 5.71 -13.74 -2.73
CA ARG A 77 5.58 -14.98 -1.98
C ARG A 77 6.33 -14.86 -0.67
N GLY A 78 5.76 -15.37 0.40
CA GLY A 78 6.42 -15.34 1.72
C GLY A 78 5.70 -16.21 2.74
N GLU A 79 6.16 -16.14 3.98
CA GLU A 79 5.60 -16.82 5.13
C GLU A 79 4.90 -15.77 6.01
N PHE A 80 3.70 -15.32 5.61
CA PHE A 80 3.05 -14.18 6.25
C PHE A 80 2.13 -14.56 7.40
N ALA A 81 1.63 -15.80 7.44
CA ALA A 81 0.79 -16.29 8.53
C ALA A 81 1.61 -16.90 9.68
N LYS A 82 2.61 -17.68 9.33
CA LYS A 82 3.50 -18.39 10.25
C LYS A 82 4.68 -18.98 9.50
N SER A 83 5.76 -19.27 10.22
CA SER A 83 6.93 -19.96 9.67
C SER A 83 6.55 -21.32 9.03
N GLY A 84 7.13 -21.60 7.87
CA GLY A 84 6.89 -22.83 7.08
C GLY A 84 5.60 -22.84 6.26
N GLN A 85 4.74 -21.83 6.35
CA GLN A 85 3.56 -21.71 5.50
C GLN A 85 3.86 -20.80 4.31
N THR A 86 3.68 -21.30 3.11
CA THR A 86 3.81 -20.47 1.89
C THR A 86 2.54 -19.70 1.59
N ASP A 87 2.61 -18.38 1.70
CA ASP A 87 1.53 -17.46 1.39
C ASP A 87 1.88 -16.63 0.15
N TRP A 88 0.86 -16.06 -0.49
CA TRP A 88 1.01 -15.11 -1.58
C TRP A 88 0.37 -13.78 -1.23
N ALA A 89 0.99 -12.69 -1.66
CA ALA A 89 0.34 -11.40 -1.59
C ALA A 89 0.46 -10.67 -2.93
N ALA A 90 -0.58 -9.91 -3.29
CA ALA A 90 -0.62 -9.11 -4.50
C ALA A 90 -1.20 -7.73 -4.21
N LEU A 91 -0.59 -6.70 -4.78
CA LEU A 91 -1.16 -5.35 -4.79
C LEU A 91 -2.25 -5.30 -5.86
N CYS A 92 -3.49 -5.40 -5.45
CA CYS A 92 -4.67 -5.45 -6.33
C CYS A 92 -5.29 -4.06 -6.45
N SER A 93 -5.22 -3.45 -7.63
CA SER A 93 -5.92 -2.19 -7.93
C SER A 93 -7.24 -2.46 -8.65
N VAL A 94 -8.31 -1.91 -8.11
CA VAL A 94 -9.64 -1.89 -8.73
C VAL A 94 -10.14 -0.45 -8.74
N LYS A 95 -10.44 0.07 -9.91
CA LYS A 95 -10.91 1.45 -10.11
C LYS A 95 -9.99 2.52 -9.47
N GLY A 96 -8.67 2.31 -9.51
CA GLY A 96 -7.69 3.25 -8.97
C GLY A 96 -7.49 3.19 -7.46
N VAL A 97 -8.01 2.16 -6.80
CA VAL A 97 -7.74 1.88 -5.37
C VAL A 97 -7.01 0.55 -5.27
N SER A 98 -5.78 0.58 -4.80
CA SER A 98 -4.99 -0.62 -4.56
C SER A 98 -5.07 -1.09 -3.11
N THR A 99 -5.23 -2.40 -2.96
CA THR A 99 -5.31 -3.11 -1.67
C THR A 99 -4.35 -4.29 -1.73
N ILE A 100 -3.63 -4.56 -0.65
CA ILE A 100 -2.81 -5.76 -0.55
C ILE A 100 -3.74 -6.93 -0.22
N LEU A 101 -3.88 -7.89 -1.14
CA LEU A 101 -4.62 -9.13 -0.93
C LEU A 101 -3.65 -10.24 -0.57
N VAL A 102 -3.85 -10.89 0.58
CA VAL A 102 -3.00 -11.98 1.07
C VAL A 102 -3.77 -13.30 1.01
N PHE A 103 -3.20 -14.26 0.32
CA PHE A 103 -3.75 -15.59 0.03
C PHE A 103 -3.02 -16.63 0.86
N TRP A 104 -3.67 -17.07 1.93
CA TRP A 104 -3.12 -18.01 2.90
C TRP A 104 -2.90 -19.39 2.29
N ASN A 105 -1.68 -19.92 2.42
CA ASN A 105 -1.28 -21.22 1.85
C ASN A 105 -1.62 -21.37 0.37
N GLY A 106 -1.57 -20.27 -0.39
CA GLY A 106 -1.93 -20.22 -1.81
C GLY A 106 -3.41 -20.53 -2.11
N SER A 107 -4.29 -20.45 -1.09
CA SER A 107 -5.73 -20.67 -1.26
C SER A 107 -6.43 -19.40 -1.77
N GLU A 108 -7.36 -19.55 -2.72
CA GLU A 108 -8.22 -18.47 -3.17
C GLU A 108 -9.34 -18.09 -2.18
N ASN A 109 -9.56 -18.91 -1.18
CA ASN A 109 -10.63 -18.73 -0.20
C ASN A 109 -10.25 -17.70 0.85
N ASN A 110 -11.15 -16.76 1.11
CA ASN A 110 -11.06 -15.76 2.17
C ASN A 110 -9.69 -15.03 2.26
N PRO A 111 -9.19 -14.44 1.18
CA PRO A 111 -7.96 -13.68 1.26
C PRO A 111 -8.13 -12.50 2.23
N ALA A 112 -7.09 -12.22 3.01
CA ALA A 112 -7.06 -11.00 3.79
C ALA A 112 -6.88 -9.79 2.86
N ALA A 113 -7.51 -8.66 3.22
CA ALA A 113 -7.39 -7.40 2.51
C ALA A 113 -6.88 -6.33 3.49
N ILE A 114 -5.71 -5.76 3.20
CA ILE A 114 -5.08 -4.75 4.05
C ILE A 114 -4.64 -3.53 3.24
N ALA A 115 -4.45 -2.41 3.92
CA ALA A 115 -3.88 -1.18 3.37
C ALA A 115 -4.58 -0.65 2.09
N PRO A 116 -5.92 -0.53 2.02
CA PRO A 116 -6.56 0.08 0.88
C PRO A 116 -6.15 1.55 0.75
N MET A 117 -5.72 1.97 -0.45
CA MET A 117 -5.28 3.34 -0.71
C MET A 117 -5.50 3.68 -2.19
N GLU A 118 -5.85 4.94 -2.48
CA GLU A 118 -5.90 5.42 -3.86
C GLU A 118 -4.51 5.36 -4.51
N ASP A 119 -4.42 4.83 -5.73
CA ASP A 119 -3.17 4.68 -6.47
C ASP A 119 -2.47 6.05 -6.64
N ARG A 120 -3.24 7.11 -6.88
CA ARG A 120 -2.72 8.46 -7.05
C ARG A 120 -1.94 9.02 -5.86
N ASN A 121 -2.18 8.49 -4.64
CA ASN A 121 -1.46 8.91 -3.44
C ASN A 121 0.01 8.45 -3.44
N PHE A 122 0.36 7.52 -4.33
CA PHE A 122 1.72 7.03 -4.52
C PHE A 122 2.38 7.58 -5.79
N LEU A 123 1.86 8.65 -6.34
CA LEU A 123 2.51 9.37 -7.43
C LEU A 123 3.58 10.31 -6.88
N GLN A 124 4.77 10.27 -7.48
CA GLN A 124 5.87 11.19 -7.15
C GLN A 124 6.72 11.50 -8.37
N GLY A 125 7.55 12.53 -8.27
CA GLY A 125 8.59 12.81 -9.28
C GLY A 125 9.59 11.66 -9.31
N ILE A 126 9.74 11.04 -10.48
CA ILE A 126 10.75 9.99 -10.74
C ILE A 126 12.01 10.63 -11.32
N THR A 127 11.82 11.62 -12.16
CA THR A 127 12.86 12.51 -12.69
C THR A 127 12.39 13.96 -12.61
N ALA A 128 13.23 14.91 -13.02
CA ALA A 128 12.86 16.34 -13.05
C ALA A 128 11.58 16.62 -13.85
N ASN A 129 11.23 15.76 -14.83
CA ASN A 129 10.12 15.98 -15.75
C ASN A 129 9.07 14.85 -15.76
N GLU A 130 9.26 13.82 -14.94
CA GLU A 130 8.41 12.62 -14.94
C GLU A 130 7.83 12.37 -13.56
N ILE A 131 6.52 12.17 -13.52
CA ILE A 131 5.78 11.68 -12.35
C ILE A 131 5.38 10.24 -12.62
N GLY A 132 5.63 9.35 -11.65
CA GLY A 132 5.31 7.94 -11.76
C GLY A 132 4.73 7.36 -10.48
N PHE A 133 4.14 6.19 -10.60
CA PHE A 133 3.64 5.41 -9.49
C PHE A 133 4.80 4.73 -8.75
N SER A 134 4.75 4.71 -7.43
CA SER A 134 5.86 4.26 -6.59
C SER A 134 5.44 3.49 -5.33
N ARG A 135 4.27 2.86 -5.36
CA ARG A 135 3.92 1.88 -4.33
C ARG A 135 4.49 0.52 -4.67
N GLY A 136 5.27 -0.05 -3.73
CA GLY A 136 5.84 -1.38 -3.84
C GLY A 136 5.53 -2.22 -2.61
N ILE A 137 5.41 -3.55 -2.77
CA ILE A 137 5.33 -4.49 -1.66
C ILE A 137 6.47 -5.50 -1.72
N ALA A 138 7.02 -5.85 -0.55
CA ALA A 138 8.10 -6.83 -0.42
C ALA A 138 7.93 -7.70 0.84
N PRO A 139 8.38 -8.98 0.83
CA PRO A 139 8.48 -9.77 2.04
C PRO A 139 9.68 -9.30 2.86
N VAL A 140 9.49 -9.09 4.16
CA VAL A 140 10.55 -8.66 5.07
C VAL A 140 10.62 -9.54 6.31
N GLY A 141 11.84 -9.84 6.74
CA GLY A 141 12.10 -10.67 7.90
C GLY A 141 12.40 -9.86 9.17
N LYS A 142 12.74 -10.61 10.24
CA LYS A 142 13.06 -10.08 11.57
C LYS A 142 14.08 -8.96 11.54
N ASP A 143 15.20 -9.14 10.80
CA ASP A 143 16.29 -8.17 10.80
C ASP A 143 15.87 -6.82 10.21
N PHE A 144 15.02 -6.81 9.18
CA PHE A 144 14.44 -5.58 8.65
C PHE A 144 13.55 -4.91 9.71
N ILE A 145 12.60 -5.65 10.26
CA ILE A 145 11.63 -5.13 11.24
C ILE A 145 12.34 -4.54 12.46
N MET A 146 13.30 -5.28 13.01
CA MET A 146 14.00 -4.82 14.22
C MET A 146 14.89 -3.62 13.96
N ARG A 147 15.64 -3.60 12.85
CA ARG A 147 16.48 -2.42 12.50
C ARG A 147 15.65 -1.15 12.37
N HIS A 148 14.48 -1.21 11.74
CA HIS A 148 13.64 -0.03 11.57
C HIS A 148 12.97 0.39 12.88
N TYR A 149 12.57 -0.56 13.71
CA TYR A 149 12.09 -0.24 15.05
C TYR A 149 13.19 0.44 15.91
N ASP A 150 14.41 -0.07 15.87
CA ASP A 150 15.53 0.50 16.64
C ASP A 150 15.91 1.90 16.14
N ALA A 151 15.83 2.14 14.82
CA ALA A 151 16.17 3.43 14.21
C ALA A 151 15.10 4.50 14.39
N TYR A 152 13.82 4.13 14.26
CA TYR A 152 12.71 5.10 14.15
C TYR A 152 11.67 4.95 15.27
N GLY A 153 11.74 3.91 16.09
CA GLY A 153 10.77 3.66 17.16
C GLY A 153 9.42 3.17 16.63
N GLY A 154 8.34 3.60 17.28
CA GLY A 154 6.97 3.20 16.94
C GLY A 154 6.44 2.06 17.83
N PRO A 155 5.40 1.33 17.39
CA PRO A 155 4.87 0.21 18.14
C PRO A 155 5.91 -0.89 18.33
N LYS A 156 6.12 -1.34 19.57
CA LYS A 156 7.08 -2.41 19.86
C LYS A 156 6.68 -3.68 19.10
N PRO A 157 7.57 -4.22 18.23
CA PRO A 157 7.30 -5.47 17.55
C PRO A 157 7.10 -6.62 18.54
N PRO A 158 6.18 -7.56 18.26
CA PRO A 158 6.10 -8.82 19.00
C PRO A 158 7.33 -9.68 18.70
N PRO A 159 7.48 -10.87 19.31
CA PRO A 159 8.44 -11.86 18.84
C PRO A 159 8.23 -12.14 17.35
N ILE A 160 9.23 -11.85 16.52
CA ILE A 160 9.17 -12.05 15.07
C ILE A 160 9.69 -13.45 14.76
N ASP A 161 8.83 -14.32 14.24
CA ASP A 161 9.09 -15.71 13.90
C ASP A 161 8.76 -16.08 12.44
N HIS A 162 8.15 -15.17 11.68
CA HIS A 162 7.84 -15.30 10.26
C HIS A 162 8.03 -13.95 9.55
N GLN A 163 7.68 -13.86 8.28
CA GLN A 163 7.82 -12.63 7.48
C GLN A 163 6.63 -11.68 7.63
N GLY A 164 6.92 -10.39 7.54
CA GLY A 164 5.93 -9.35 7.31
C GLY A 164 5.91 -8.91 5.85
N ILE A 165 5.01 -7.98 5.54
CA ILE A 165 4.91 -7.31 4.24
C ILE A 165 5.29 -5.84 4.43
N ASP A 166 6.37 -5.43 3.77
CA ASP A 166 6.71 -4.02 3.63
C ASP A 166 5.84 -3.40 2.53
N ASP A 167 5.13 -2.34 2.86
CA ASP A 167 4.26 -1.55 1.96
C ASP A 167 4.90 -0.18 1.82
N ALA A 168 5.67 -0.03 0.77
CA ALA A 168 6.55 1.12 0.57
C ALA A 168 5.95 2.18 -0.36
N PHE A 169 6.08 3.43 0.03
CA PHE A 169 6.19 4.56 -0.87
C PHE A 169 7.68 4.71 -1.18
N ILE A 170 8.12 4.06 -2.25
CA ILE A 170 9.54 3.85 -2.57
C ILE A 170 10.32 5.16 -2.52
N GLU A 171 11.52 5.14 -1.90
CA GLU A 171 12.40 6.29 -1.65
C GLU A 171 11.82 7.38 -0.72
N LYS A 172 10.73 7.09 -0.03
CA LYS A 172 10.12 8.05 0.93
C LYS A 172 9.88 7.47 2.30
N ALA A 173 9.08 6.41 2.38
CA ALA A 173 8.74 5.80 3.65
C ALA A 173 8.05 4.45 3.41
N SER A 174 7.98 3.60 4.43
CA SER A 174 7.19 2.39 4.37
C SER A 174 6.50 2.05 5.68
N VAL A 175 5.61 1.10 5.60
CA VAL A 175 4.94 0.49 6.75
C VAL A 175 5.08 -1.01 6.63
N THR A 176 5.51 -1.65 7.69
CA THR A 176 5.51 -3.11 7.74
C THR A 176 4.22 -3.64 8.33
N TRP A 177 3.53 -4.47 7.57
CA TRP A 177 2.37 -5.23 8.02
C TRP A 177 2.82 -6.60 8.51
N TYR A 178 2.54 -6.92 9.78
CA TYR A 178 2.89 -8.18 10.42
C TYR A 178 1.66 -8.87 10.98
N PHE A 179 1.43 -10.12 10.58
CA PHE A 179 0.24 -10.86 11.01
C PHE A 179 0.54 -11.63 12.29
N GLN A 180 -0.24 -11.40 13.35
CA GLN A 180 -0.08 -12.12 14.59
C GLN A 180 -1.42 -12.27 15.31
N GLY A 181 -1.69 -13.48 15.84
CA GLY A 181 -2.90 -13.73 16.63
C GLY A 181 -4.20 -13.43 15.88
N GLY A 182 -4.26 -13.67 14.57
CA GLY A 182 -5.44 -13.41 13.75
C GLY A 182 -5.61 -11.94 13.34
N LYS A 183 -4.63 -11.08 13.58
CA LYS A 183 -4.69 -9.63 13.29
C LYS A 183 -3.45 -9.14 12.56
N TRP A 184 -3.63 -8.13 11.71
CA TRP A 184 -2.53 -7.39 11.11
C TRP A 184 -2.09 -6.26 12.03
N LEU A 185 -0.82 -6.27 12.40
CA LEU A 185 -0.17 -5.19 13.12
C LEU A 185 0.51 -4.26 12.13
N LYS A 186 0.42 -2.97 12.39
CA LYS A 186 1.14 -1.94 11.63
C LYS A 186 2.41 -1.60 12.41
N LEU A 187 3.57 -1.97 11.88
CA LEU A 187 4.88 -1.74 12.46
C LEU A 187 5.62 -0.65 11.67
N THR A 188 6.72 -0.17 12.22
CA THR A 188 7.61 0.79 11.56
C THR A 188 8.31 0.12 10.39
N GLY A 189 8.24 0.72 9.22
CA GLY A 189 8.98 0.36 8.03
C GLY A 189 10.18 1.28 7.80
N ALA A 190 10.70 1.32 6.57
CA ALA A 190 11.76 2.23 6.17
C ALA A 190 11.25 3.69 6.11
N ASP A 191 12.18 4.63 6.39
CA ASP A 191 11.95 6.08 6.32
C ASP A 191 12.98 6.73 5.39
#